data_21d434fd5aaf00136cf8ac81676f3d67
#
_entry.id   21d434fd5aaf00136cf8ac81676f3d67
#
_cell.length_a   1.000
_cell.length_b   1.000
_cell.length_c   1.000
_cell.angle_alpha   90.00
_cell.angle_beta   90.00
_cell.angle_gamma   90.00
#
_symmetry.space_group_name_H-M   'P 1'
#
loop_
_entity.id
_entity.type
_entity.pdbx_description
1 polymer ?
#
loop_
_entity_poly.entity_id
_entity_poly.type
_entity_poly.pdbx_seq_one_letter_code
_entity_poly.pdbx_strand_id
1 'polypeptide(L)'
;LHDIGNQVHRAGHEAFSVMLAIPVLDRVLAKLYQDPEKCAELRAFMLHGINTHDLSPEPLTVEAGITAVADGTDITKGRGRKAFALGSVDIHSISALAVDEGQIMRGEKVPVEIRVRMNNSAGIFQVEETLTKKVLNSPIRDYVTVIATTDEINEHDQRIIRRVRLHRASRASCWIKICTQIDRPSSTPEGLSRLIA
;
A
#
# COMPACT_ATOMS: atom_id res chain seq x y z
N LEU A 1 10.34 12.71 -5.49
CA LEU A 1 10.03 14.09 -5.06
C LEU A 1 8.92 14.14 -3.99
N HIS A 2 8.01 13.15 -3.91
CA HIS A 2 6.88 13.17 -2.98
C HIS A 2 7.31 13.33 -1.52
N ASP A 3 8.47 12.79 -1.15
CA ASP A 3 9.02 12.76 0.21
C ASP A 3 10.16 13.78 0.46
N ILE A 4 10.47 14.66 -0.51
CA ILE A 4 11.59 15.60 -0.36
C ILE A 4 11.40 16.58 0.80
N GLY A 5 10.16 16.85 1.19
CA GLY A 5 9.79 17.71 2.31
C GLY A 5 10.21 17.16 3.68
N ASN A 6 10.50 15.85 3.79
CA ASN A 6 11.01 15.24 5.03
C ASN A 6 12.34 15.85 5.49
N GLN A 7 13.10 16.46 4.59
CA GLN A 7 14.31 17.21 4.97
C GLN A 7 14.02 18.51 5.73
N VAL A 8 12.78 19.03 5.63
CA VAL A 8 12.34 20.21 6.38
C VAL A 8 11.69 19.76 7.69
N HIS A 9 10.64 18.93 7.60
CA HIS A 9 9.98 18.37 8.77
C HIS A 9 9.11 17.19 8.37
N ARG A 10 8.96 16.17 9.26
CA ARG A 10 8.13 14.99 8.98
C ARG A 10 6.64 15.33 8.95
N ALA A 11 6.14 16.09 9.91
CA ALA A 11 4.75 16.52 9.91
C ALA A 11 4.52 17.58 8.84
N GLY A 12 3.57 17.36 7.93
CA GLY A 12 3.27 18.26 6.81
C GLY A 12 4.32 18.19 5.69
N HIS A 13 5.09 17.11 5.61
CA HIS A 13 6.14 16.94 4.58
C HIS A 13 5.56 16.99 3.17
N GLU A 14 4.29 16.69 2.95
CA GLU A 14 3.60 16.75 1.68
C GLU A 14 3.59 18.19 1.14
N ALA A 15 3.21 19.16 1.99
CA ALA A 15 3.21 20.58 1.65
C ALA A 15 4.63 21.12 1.40
N PHE A 16 5.59 20.74 2.23
CA PHE A 16 7.00 21.09 2.02
C PHE A 16 7.53 20.47 0.73
N SER A 17 7.12 19.24 0.41
CA SER A 17 7.50 18.59 -0.84
C SER A 17 6.97 19.33 -2.07
N VAL A 18 5.72 19.81 -2.02
CA VAL A 18 5.16 20.66 -3.08
C VAL A 18 6.01 21.91 -3.29
N MET A 19 6.32 22.63 -2.22
CA MET A 19 7.13 23.86 -2.29
C MET A 19 8.52 23.63 -2.90
N LEU A 20 9.18 22.57 -2.46
CA LEU A 20 10.53 22.20 -2.93
C LEU A 20 10.53 21.61 -4.34
N ALA A 21 9.45 20.98 -4.76
CA ALA A 21 9.34 20.39 -6.10
C ALA A 21 9.12 21.41 -7.21
N ILE A 22 8.45 22.56 -6.94
CA ILE A 22 8.13 23.58 -7.95
C ILE A 22 9.35 23.97 -8.79
N PRO A 23 10.46 24.47 -8.23
CA PRO A 23 11.61 24.90 -9.04
C PRO A 23 12.30 23.76 -9.79
N VAL A 24 12.18 22.54 -9.28
CA VAL A 24 12.71 21.35 -9.95
C VAL A 24 11.87 20.99 -11.16
N LEU A 25 10.55 20.97 -10.99
CA LEU A 25 9.60 20.66 -12.07
C LEU A 25 9.63 21.71 -13.17
N ASP A 26 9.66 23.00 -12.83
CA ASP A 26 9.78 24.10 -13.80
C ASP A 26 11.01 23.94 -14.69
N ARG A 27 12.16 23.66 -14.07
CA ARG A 27 13.42 23.46 -14.80
C ARG A 27 13.41 22.21 -15.69
N VAL A 28 12.78 21.13 -15.23
CA VAL A 28 12.73 19.85 -15.98
C VAL A 28 11.73 19.95 -17.11
N LEU A 29 10.52 20.42 -16.84
CA LEU A 29 9.45 20.52 -17.83
C LEU A 29 9.79 21.46 -18.98
N ALA A 30 10.42 22.62 -18.69
CA ALA A 30 10.86 23.55 -19.72
C ALA A 30 11.93 22.96 -20.67
N LYS A 31 12.65 21.91 -20.26
CA LYS A 31 13.59 21.20 -21.15
C LYS A 31 12.91 20.16 -22.03
N LEU A 32 11.77 19.63 -21.59
CA LEU A 32 11.08 18.53 -22.26
C LEU A 32 9.96 19.04 -23.20
N TYR A 33 9.33 20.14 -22.85
CA TYR A 33 8.17 20.68 -23.56
C TYR A 33 8.37 22.15 -23.89
N GLN A 34 8.04 22.54 -25.15
CA GLN A 34 8.14 23.92 -25.63
C GLN A 34 6.87 24.73 -25.32
N ASP A 35 5.76 24.05 -25.05
CA ASP A 35 4.47 24.66 -24.76
C ASP A 35 4.35 25.01 -23.26
N PRO A 36 4.24 26.29 -22.90
CA PRO A 36 4.11 26.72 -21.50
C PRO A 36 2.81 26.24 -20.84
N GLU A 37 1.70 26.15 -21.60
CA GLU A 37 0.42 25.67 -21.07
C GLU A 37 0.51 24.20 -20.69
N LYS A 38 1.13 23.40 -21.55
CA LYS A 38 1.42 21.98 -21.26
C LYS A 38 2.34 21.80 -20.07
N CYS A 39 3.35 22.63 -19.92
CA CYS A 39 4.22 22.62 -18.75
C CYS A 39 3.43 22.91 -17.47
N ALA A 40 2.56 23.91 -17.50
CA ALA A 40 1.74 24.29 -16.36
C ALA A 40 0.73 23.18 -15.97
N GLU A 41 0.08 22.56 -16.96
CA GLU A 41 -0.81 21.41 -16.75
C GLU A 41 -0.10 20.24 -16.09
N LEU A 42 1.00 19.79 -16.68
CA LEU A 42 1.79 18.67 -16.16
C LEU A 42 2.31 18.95 -14.75
N ARG A 43 2.79 20.17 -14.51
CA ARG A 43 3.22 20.59 -13.18
C ARG A 43 2.09 20.48 -12.17
N ALA A 44 0.88 20.93 -12.52
CA ALA A 44 -0.27 20.86 -11.61
C ALA A 44 -0.61 19.41 -11.23
N PHE A 45 -0.65 18.50 -12.18
CA PHE A 45 -0.86 17.07 -11.91
C PHE A 45 0.24 16.46 -11.03
N MET A 46 1.50 16.79 -11.31
CA MET A 46 2.63 16.28 -10.51
C MET A 46 2.59 16.81 -9.07
N LEU A 47 2.30 18.11 -8.88
CA LEU A 47 2.18 18.71 -7.56
C LEU A 47 0.99 18.16 -6.78
N HIS A 48 -0.14 17.89 -7.47
CA HIS A 48 -1.28 17.24 -6.87
C HIS A 48 -0.89 15.83 -6.37
N GLY A 49 -0.21 15.01 -7.19
CA GLY A 49 0.27 13.69 -6.77
C GLY A 49 1.23 13.75 -5.58
N ILE A 50 2.12 14.74 -5.53
CA ILE A 50 3.02 14.98 -4.40
C ILE A 50 2.22 15.34 -3.14
N ASN A 51 1.24 16.23 -3.24
CA ASN A 51 0.48 16.72 -2.09
C ASN A 51 -0.44 15.66 -1.48
N THR A 52 -0.91 14.71 -2.28
CA THR A 52 -1.97 13.76 -1.89
C THR A 52 -1.48 12.33 -1.65
N HIS A 53 -0.16 12.09 -1.77
CA HIS A 53 0.39 10.73 -1.70
C HIS A 53 0.13 10.03 -0.35
N ASP A 54 -0.02 10.80 0.73
CA ASP A 54 -0.29 10.27 2.08
C ASP A 54 -1.79 10.38 2.48
N LEU A 55 -2.69 10.56 1.47
CA LEU A 55 -4.15 10.60 1.58
C LEU A 55 -4.73 11.80 2.35
N SER A 56 -3.95 12.79 2.69
CA SER A 56 -4.43 13.99 3.40
C SER A 56 -3.84 15.26 2.77
N PRO A 57 -4.53 15.83 1.77
CA PRO A 57 -5.87 15.52 1.25
C PRO A 57 -5.93 14.27 0.36
N GLU A 58 -7.14 13.79 0.04
CA GLU A 58 -7.36 12.64 -0.83
C GLU A 58 -6.95 12.91 -2.29
N PRO A 59 -6.39 11.89 -3.01
CA PRO A 59 -6.07 12.01 -4.42
C PRO A 59 -7.33 12.06 -5.29
N LEU A 60 -7.42 13.05 -6.17
CA LEU A 60 -8.58 13.28 -7.04
C LEU A 60 -8.34 12.81 -8.49
N THR A 61 -7.09 12.57 -8.89
CA THR A 61 -6.72 12.16 -10.24
C THR A 61 -6.13 10.76 -10.27
N VAL A 62 -6.17 10.12 -11.44
CA VAL A 62 -5.57 8.78 -11.63
C VAL A 62 -4.08 8.80 -11.32
N GLU A 63 -3.35 9.83 -11.75
CA GLU A 63 -1.91 10.00 -11.54
C GLU A 63 -1.58 10.13 -10.06
N ALA A 64 -2.39 10.90 -9.32
CA ALA A 64 -2.24 11.04 -7.87
C ALA A 64 -2.55 9.72 -7.14
N GLY A 65 -3.59 9.00 -7.59
CA GLY A 65 -3.92 7.66 -7.09
C GLY A 65 -2.79 6.65 -7.31
N ILE A 66 -2.18 6.66 -8.50
CA ILE A 66 -1.01 5.83 -8.81
C ILE A 66 0.15 6.18 -7.87
N THR A 67 0.41 7.47 -7.67
CA THR A 67 1.49 7.94 -6.78
C THR A 67 1.29 7.46 -5.35
N ALA A 68 0.08 7.63 -4.80
CA ALA A 68 -0.26 7.21 -3.45
C ALA A 68 -0.16 5.68 -3.27
N VAL A 69 -0.68 4.91 -4.23
CA VAL A 69 -0.61 3.44 -4.18
C VAL A 69 0.82 2.95 -4.35
N ALA A 70 1.61 3.55 -5.26
CA ALA A 70 3.01 3.20 -5.45
C ALA A 70 3.83 3.40 -4.17
N ASP A 71 3.67 4.54 -3.49
CA ASP A 71 4.28 4.78 -2.18
C ASP A 71 3.81 3.73 -1.14
N GLY A 72 2.52 3.38 -1.18
CA GLY A 72 1.96 2.32 -0.32
C GLY A 72 2.55 0.93 -0.53
N THR A 73 3.25 0.66 -1.63
CA THR A 73 3.92 -0.62 -1.87
C THR A 73 5.27 -0.75 -1.15
N ASP A 74 5.85 0.35 -0.65
CA ASP A 74 7.09 0.33 0.14
C ASP A 74 6.83 -0.06 1.60
N ILE A 75 6.32 -1.29 1.81
CA ILE A 75 5.94 -1.85 3.12
C ILE A 75 6.86 -3.00 3.57
N THR A 76 7.95 -3.23 2.87
CA THR A 76 8.82 -4.40 3.11
C THR A 76 9.73 -4.22 4.33
N LYS A 77 10.32 -5.33 4.76
CA LYS A 77 11.29 -5.38 5.87
C LYS A 77 12.48 -4.41 5.74
N GLY A 78 12.81 -4.00 4.52
CA GLY A 78 13.85 -2.99 4.30
C GLY A 78 13.51 -1.64 4.96
N ARG A 79 12.26 -1.19 4.83
CA ARG A 79 11.75 0.01 5.50
C ARG A 79 11.68 -0.17 7.03
N GLY A 80 11.14 -1.32 7.48
CA GLY A 80 11.03 -1.63 8.91
C GLY A 80 12.38 -1.67 9.62
N ARG A 81 13.43 -2.22 8.99
CA ARG A 81 14.78 -2.26 9.55
C ARG A 81 15.38 -0.88 9.80
N LYS A 82 15.16 0.07 8.88
CA LYS A 82 15.64 1.46 9.05
C LYS A 82 14.96 2.13 10.24
N ALA A 83 13.65 2.03 10.35
CA ALA A 83 12.88 2.60 11.45
C ALA A 83 13.31 1.96 12.79
N PHE A 84 13.44 0.64 12.85
CA PHE A 84 13.90 -0.07 14.03
C PHE A 84 15.32 0.32 14.44
N ALA A 85 16.26 0.43 13.50
CA ALA A 85 17.63 0.86 13.76
C ALA A 85 17.72 2.30 14.30
N LEU A 86 16.73 3.14 13.98
CA LEU A 86 16.60 4.51 14.49
C LEU A 86 15.83 4.59 15.83
N GLY A 87 15.51 3.43 16.44
CA GLY A 87 14.84 3.35 17.74
C GLY A 87 13.31 3.41 17.70
N SER A 88 12.68 3.38 16.53
CA SER A 88 11.22 3.28 16.40
C SER A 88 10.78 1.82 16.62
N VAL A 89 10.19 1.56 17.79
CA VAL A 89 9.64 0.24 18.16
C VAL A 89 8.14 0.39 18.30
N ASP A 90 7.44 0.42 17.17
CA ASP A 90 5.98 0.48 17.10
C ASP A 90 5.43 -0.67 16.24
N ILE A 91 4.11 -0.80 16.18
CA ILE A 91 3.46 -1.85 15.42
C ILE A 91 3.77 -1.75 13.91
N HIS A 92 4.00 -0.56 13.39
CA HIS A 92 4.34 -0.35 11.97
C HIS A 92 5.75 -0.89 11.66
N SER A 93 6.74 -0.56 12.50
CA SER A 93 8.12 -1.07 12.33
C SER A 93 8.20 -2.59 12.51
N ILE A 94 7.50 -3.14 13.50
CA ILE A 94 7.47 -4.57 13.78
C ILE A 94 6.76 -5.34 12.66
N SER A 95 5.58 -4.89 12.24
CA SER A 95 4.81 -5.58 11.19
C SER A 95 5.46 -5.47 9.80
N ALA A 96 6.20 -4.39 9.51
CA ALA A 96 6.97 -4.27 8.28
C ALA A 96 8.08 -5.34 8.20
N LEU A 97 8.66 -5.77 9.33
CA LEU A 97 9.64 -6.87 9.34
C LEU A 97 9.05 -8.21 8.91
N ALA A 98 7.72 -8.36 8.98
CA ALA A 98 7.00 -9.55 8.55
C ALA A 98 6.70 -9.57 7.04
N VAL A 99 6.97 -8.51 6.30
CA VAL A 99 6.76 -8.42 4.85
C VAL A 99 8.11 -8.62 4.14
N ASP A 100 8.22 -9.73 3.41
CA ASP A 100 9.44 -10.07 2.68
C ASP A 100 9.53 -9.36 1.35
N GLU A 101 8.42 -9.32 0.61
CA GLU A 101 8.42 -8.87 -0.77
C GLU A 101 7.05 -8.27 -1.17
N GLY A 102 7.08 -7.22 -1.99
CA GLY A 102 5.95 -6.68 -2.71
C GLY A 102 6.22 -6.70 -4.21
N GLN A 103 5.30 -7.25 -5.00
CA GLN A 103 5.38 -7.32 -6.46
C GLN A 103 4.17 -6.67 -7.09
N ILE A 104 4.38 -5.83 -8.12
CA ILE A 104 3.33 -5.25 -8.94
C ILE A 104 3.33 -6.01 -10.28
N MET A 105 2.18 -6.54 -10.65
CA MET A 105 2.05 -7.34 -11.87
C MET A 105 0.71 -7.10 -12.56
N ARG A 106 0.61 -7.60 -13.80
CA ARG A 106 -0.65 -7.59 -14.53
C ARG A 106 -1.63 -8.54 -13.84
N GLY A 107 -2.82 -8.05 -13.52
CA GLY A 107 -3.86 -8.87 -12.93
C GLY A 107 -4.71 -9.59 -13.98
N GLU A 108 -5.37 -10.67 -13.57
CA GLU A 108 -6.28 -11.46 -14.43
C GLU A 108 -7.67 -10.83 -14.54
N LYS A 109 -8.21 -10.33 -13.43
CA LYS A 109 -9.58 -9.77 -13.35
C LYS A 109 -9.61 -8.26 -13.42
N VAL A 110 -8.57 -7.60 -12.96
CA VAL A 110 -8.37 -6.16 -12.99
C VAL A 110 -6.97 -5.87 -13.54
N PRO A 111 -6.70 -4.66 -14.07
CA PRO A 111 -5.43 -4.37 -14.73
C PRO A 111 -4.19 -4.61 -13.88
N VAL A 112 -4.27 -4.31 -12.57
CA VAL A 112 -3.12 -4.34 -11.67
C VAL A 112 -3.38 -5.28 -10.50
N GLU A 113 -2.43 -6.16 -10.23
CA GLU A 113 -2.39 -7.02 -9.05
C GLU A 113 -1.12 -6.73 -8.25
N ILE A 114 -1.28 -6.40 -6.97
CA ILE A 114 -0.18 -6.20 -6.03
C ILE A 114 -0.13 -7.44 -5.15
N ARG A 115 0.95 -8.20 -5.25
CA ARG A 115 1.20 -9.39 -4.43
C ARG A 115 2.16 -9.05 -3.31
N VAL A 116 1.77 -9.38 -2.09
CA VAL A 116 2.59 -9.19 -0.88
C VAL A 116 2.86 -10.54 -0.26
N ARG A 117 4.14 -10.89 -0.15
CA ARG A 117 4.59 -12.12 0.51
C ARG A 117 5.05 -11.78 1.93
N MET A 118 4.49 -12.50 2.90
CA MET A 118 4.76 -12.32 4.32
C MET A 118 5.37 -13.58 4.91
N ASN A 119 6.31 -13.45 5.85
CA ASN A 119 6.88 -14.57 6.59
C ASN A 119 6.06 -14.92 7.85
N ASN A 120 5.18 -14.04 8.29
CA ASN A 120 4.22 -14.31 9.36
C ASN A 120 2.99 -13.40 9.26
N SER A 121 1.95 -13.71 10.03
CA SER A 121 0.65 -13.02 9.96
C SER A 121 0.68 -11.56 10.44
N ALA A 122 1.73 -11.09 11.14
CA ALA A 122 1.84 -9.70 11.56
C ALA A 122 1.95 -8.74 10.37
N GLY A 123 2.47 -9.23 9.22
CA GLY A 123 2.57 -8.45 7.99
C GLY A 123 1.22 -7.95 7.45
N ILE A 124 0.10 -8.61 7.82
CA ILE A 124 -1.24 -8.19 7.39
C ILE A 124 -1.55 -6.76 7.84
N PHE A 125 -1.04 -6.33 8.99
CA PHE A 125 -1.21 -4.98 9.48
C PHE A 125 -0.65 -3.93 8.49
N GLN A 126 0.53 -4.19 7.90
CA GLN A 126 1.09 -3.30 6.87
C GLN A 126 0.23 -3.28 5.61
N VAL A 127 -0.28 -4.44 5.20
CA VAL A 127 -1.14 -4.55 4.03
C VAL A 127 -2.44 -3.76 4.23
N GLU A 128 -3.09 -3.89 5.39
CA GLU A 128 -4.36 -3.23 5.68
C GLU A 128 -4.18 -1.73 5.96
N GLU A 129 -3.30 -1.38 6.88
CA GLU A 129 -3.18 -0.01 7.39
C GLU A 129 -2.43 0.93 6.44
N THR A 130 -1.54 0.39 5.60
CA THR A 130 -0.76 1.20 4.68
C THR A 130 -1.27 1.05 3.24
N LEU A 131 -1.07 -0.12 2.63
CA LEU A 131 -1.34 -0.33 1.21
C LEU A 131 -2.84 -0.29 0.88
N THR A 132 -3.65 -1.03 1.63
CA THR A 132 -5.08 -1.13 1.33
C THR A 132 -5.80 0.20 1.51
N LYS A 133 -5.47 0.97 2.53
CA LYS A 133 -6.02 2.32 2.71
C LYS A 133 -5.73 3.20 1.50
N LYS A 134 -4.51 3.16 0.96
CA LYS A 134 -4.12 3.94 -0.22
C LYS A 134 -4.86 3.48 -1.48
N VAL A 135 -5.06 2.19 -1.66
CA VAL A 135 -5.86 1.67 -2.78
C VAL A 135 -7.32 2.11 -2.67
N LEU A 136 -7.96 1.91 -1.51
CA LEU A 136 -9.40 2.18 -1.34
C LEU A 136 -9.76 3.66 -1.42
N ASN A 137 -8.87 4.55 -0.96
CA ASN A 137 -9.09 6.00 -0.97
C ASN A 137 -8.51 6.67 -2.23
N SER A 138 -8.21 5.89 -3.28
CA SER A 138 -7.71 6.41 -4.54
C SER A 138 -8.70 6.22 -5.69
N PRO A 139 -8.65 7.07 -6.74
CA PRO A 139 -9.45 6.91 -7.95
C PRO A 139 -9.20 5.59 -8.70
N ILE A 140 -8.06 4.94 -8.46
CA ILE A 140 -7.69 3.67 -9.13
C ILE A 140 -8.15 2.42 -8.38
N ARG A 141 -8.91 2.54 -7.32
CA ARG A 141 -9.35 1.41 -6.46
C ARG A 141 -10.03 0.26 -7.22
N ASP A 142 -10.76 0.58 -8.30
CA ASP A 142 -11.48 -0.42 -9.10
C ASP A 142 -10.56 -1.16 -10.10
N TYR A 143 -9.33 -0.68 -10.26
CA TYR A 143 -8.31 -1.21 -11.18
C TYR A 143 -7.20 -2.00 -10.49
N VAL A 144 -7.20 -2.05 -9.16
CA VAL A 144 -6.15 -2.67 -8.35
C VAL A 144 -6.72 -3.74 -7.44
N THR A 145 -6.08 -4.92 -7.43
CA THR A 145 -6.32 -5.97 -6.42
C THR A 145 -5.05 -6.17 -5.60
N VAL A 146 -5.20 -6.32 -4.29
CA VAL A 146 -4.10 -6.69 -3.38
C VAL A 146 -4.27 -8.13 -2.94
N ILE A 147 -3.22 -8.93 -3.04
CA ILE A 147 -3.18 -10.32 -2.56
C ILE A 147 -2.00 -10.46 -1.61
N ALA A 148 -2.29 -10.74 -0.36
CA ALA A 148 -1.27 -11.05 0.64
C ALA A 148 -1.25 -12.56 0.92
N THR A 149 -0.05 -13.14 0.93
CA THR A 149 0.18 -14.56 1.23
C THR A 149 1.25 -14.71 2.27
N THR A 150 1.12 -15.71 3.13
CA THR A 150 2.21 -16.17 3.99
C THR A 150 2.89 -17.36 3.35
N ASP A 151 4.21 -17.46 3.49
CA ASP A 151 4.96 -18.63 3.04
C ASP A 151 4.47 -19.89 3.76
N GLU A 152 4.42 -21.01 3.04
CA GLU A 152 4.18 -22.31 3.67
C GLU A 152 5.38 -22.66 4.55
N ILE A 153 5.14 -22.85 5.82
CA ILE A 153 6.15 -23.35 6.75
C ILE A 153 5.66 -24.69 7.28
N ASN A 154 6.50 -25.69 7.20
CA ASN A 154 6.44 -27.08 7.66
C ASN A 154 5.17 -27.53 8.46
N GLU A 155 5.01 -28.83 8.67
CA GLU A 155 3.85 -29.53 9.26
C GLU A 155 3.38 -29.02 10.65
N HIS A 156 4.15 -28.15 11.30
CA HIS A 156 3.82 -27.57 12.61
C HIS A 156 3.31 -26.14 12.56
N ASP A 157 3.04 -25.58 11.35
CA ASP A 157 2.58 -24.22 11.20
C ASP A 157 1.10 -24.07 11.58
N GLN A 158 0.85 -23.42 12.71
CA GLN A 158 -0.49 -23.16 13.25
C GLN A 158 -1.07 -21.80 12.77
N ARG A 159 -0.54 -21.21 11.72
CA ARG A 159 -1.03 -19.92 11.21
C ARG A 159 -2.45 -20.03 10.71
N ILE A 160 -3.29 -19.10 11.16
CA ILE A 160 -4.72 -19.02 10.82
C ILE A 160 -4.90 -18.37 9.44
N ILE A 161 -4.02 -17.42 9.07
CA ILE A 161 -4.15 -16.64 7.84
C ILE A 161 -3.05 -17.06 6.86
N ARG A 162 -3.41 -17.76 5.78
CA ARG A 162 -2.49 -18.13 4.71
C ARG A 162 -2.58 -17.23 3.49
N ARG A 163 -3.77 -16.74 3.19
CA ARG A 163 -4.00 -15.86 2.03
C ARG A 163 -5.13 -14.88 2.32
N VAL A 164 -4.89 -13.61 2.00
CA VAL A 164 -5.90 -12.54 2.03
C VAL A 164 -5.99 -11.91 0.65
N ARG A 165 -7.20 -11.78 0.12
CA ARG A 165 -7.46 -11.04 -1.10
C ARG A 165 -8.37 -9.87 -0.76
N LEU A 166 -7.93 -8.67 -1.09
CA LEU A 166 -8.67 -7.44 -0.89
C LEU A 166 -9.22 -6.99 -2.23
N HIS A 167 -10.54 -6.93 -2.34
CA HIS A 167 -11.25 -6.41 -3.50
C HIS A 167 -12.50 -5.68 -3.03
N ARG A 168 -13.01 -4.76 -3.83
CA ARG A 168 -14.25 -4.05 -3.53
C ARG A 168 -15.43 -5.03 -3.49
N ALA A 169 -16.20 -4.98 -2.39
CA ALA A 169 -17.53 -5.59 -2.36
C ALA A 169 -18.51 -4.70 -3.14
N SER A 170 -19.39 -5.33 -3.96
CA SER A 170 -20.39 -4.63 -4.77
C SER A 170 -21.18 -3.59 -3.98
N ARG A 171 -21.38 -2.45 -4.57
CA ARG A 171 -22.18 -1.22 -4.33
C ARG A 171 -22.86 -0.88 -2.98
N ALA A 172 -22.84 -1.69 -1.94
CA ALA A 172 -23.74 -1.47 -0.78
C ALA A 172 -23.08 -1.47 0.59
N SER A 173 -21.83 -1.24 0.74
CA SER A 173 -21.19 -0.86 2.02
C SER A 173 -19.67 -0.83 1.89
N CYS A 174 -19.05 0.15 2.54
CA CYS A 174 -17.61 0.38 2.60
C CYS A 174 -16.91 -0.69 3.48
N TRP A 175 -17.12 -1.98 3.22
CA TRP A 175 -16.49 -3.06 3.97
C TRP A 175 -15.68 -3.95 3.04
N ILE A 176 -14.41 -4.05 3.32
CA ILE A 176 -13.49 -4.99 2.70
C ILE A 176 -13.97 -6.40 3.02
N LYS A 177 -14.38 -7.17 2.01
CA LYS A 177 -14.50 -8.62 2.18
C LYS A 177 -13.09 -9.18 2.16
N ILE A 178 -12.53 -9.40 3.34
CA ILE A 178 -11.37 -10.26 3.50
C ILE A 178 -11.86 -11.67 3.17
N CYS A 179 -11.55 -12.15 1.97
CA CYS A 179 -11.76 -13.55 1.64
C CYS A 179 -10.58 -14.33 2.22
N THR A 180 -10.63 -14.63 3.51
CA THR A 180 -9.72 -15.57 4.13
C THR A 180 -10.07 -16.95 3.61
N GLN A 181 -9.26 -17.51 2.72
CA GLN A 181 -9.27 -18.92 2.45
C GLN A 181 -8.56 -19.57 3.66
N ILE A 182 -9.36 -19.96 4.65
CA ILE A 182 -8.90 -20.82 5.74
C ILE A 182 -8.94 -22.23 5.15
N ASP A 183 -7.80 -22.70 4.65
CA ASP A 183 -7.65 -24.12 4.37
C ASP A 183 -7.66 -24.84 5.73
N ARG A 184 -8.81 -25.39 6.10
CA ARG A 184 -8.85 -26.30 7.26
C ARG A 184 -8.00 -27.52 6.90
N PRO A 185 -7.07 -27.94 7.77
CA PRO A 185 -6.39 -29.19 7.57
C PRO A 185 -7.45 -30.30 7.45
N SER A 186 -7.28 -31.20 6.51
CA SER A 186 -8.21 -32.30 6.17
C SER A 186 -8.32 -33.39 7.24
N SER A 187 -7.88 -33.13 8.46
CA SER A 187 -8.04 -34.01 9.61
C SER A 187 -8.54 -33.19 10.81
N THR A 188 -9.87 -33.07 10.91
CA THR A 188 -10.50 -32.71 12.17
C THR A 188 -10.47 -33.94 13.07
N PRO A 189 -9.85 -33.92 14.24
CA PRO A 189 -10.16 -34.92 15.26
C PRO A 189 -11.63 -34.72 15.64
N GLU A 190 -12.42 -35.78 15.55
CA GLU A 190 -13.80 -35.83 16.03
C GLU A 190 -13.81 -35.51 17.55
N GLY A 191 -13.96 -34.26 17.90
CA GLY A 191 -13.95 -33.89 19.33
C GLY A 191 -14.31 -32.43 19.63
N LEU A 192 -14.30 -31.54 18.66
CA LEU A 192 -14.51 -30.09 18.93
C LEU A 192 -15.92 -29.57 18.62
N SER A 193 -16.88 -30.42 18.28
CA SER A 193 -18.28 -30.03 17.98
C SER A 193 -19.15 -29.78 19.24
N ARG A 194 -18.58 -29.77 20.45
CA ARG A 194 -19.36 -29.58 21.70
C ARG A 194 -19.06 -28.29 22.47
N LEU A 195 -18.35 -27.33 21.90
CA LEU A 195 -17.96 -26.12 22.64
C LEU A 195 -18.47 -24.80 22.05
N ILE A 196 -19.35 -24.86 21.03
CA ILE A 196 -20.03 -23.68 20.51
C ILE A 196 -21.51 -24.06 20.30
N ALA A 197 -22.25 -24.04 21.37
CA ALA A 197 -23.70 -23.93 21.45
C ALA A 197 -24.03 -22.83 22.45
#